data_19e2bbf7ab468a0166e385e1fa13c889
#
_entry.id   19e2bbf7ab468a0166e385e1fa13c889
#
_cell.length_a   1.000
_cell.length_b   1.000
_cell.length_c   1.000
_cell.angle_alpha   90.00
_cell.angle_beta   90.00
_cell.angle_gamma   90.00
#
_symmetry.space_group_name_H-M   'P 1'
#
loop_
_entity.id
_entity.type
_entity.pdbx_description
1 polymer ?
#
loop_
_entity_poly.entity_id
_entity_poly.type
_entity_poly.pdbx_seq_one_letter_code
_entity_poly.pdbx_strand_id
1 'polypeptide(L)'
;MITNILNIVNIVIAALFMLCYSYQIVFIVISLIKKPKIYPETDERFKYAVLISARNEANVIDQLIDSIKKQDHPEELIDVYVIADNCTDNTAEVARASGAYVVERFNRELIGKGYALSALFDHIRDTVGFDAYDGYFVIDADNILEPNYISEMNKCYAAGERLVTGYRNSKNFGDSWISQGYSVWFLREARQLNGVRNILGTTSEIKGTGFLIHKDIIKRQGGWIHHLLIEDVQFAIENVLEGERVAYCDTAILYDEQPVDFVTSWWQRLRWCKGYIQILRKYTGKLLKAFLCGKGFSNYDMIMAMSPAFFISLAATVANIVGLALTLIFEPHSFVASLLSTLGICVGTYLLFLIVFSLVVIGERKRIHATVGQRICAVLTFPIYMATYIPIVAAAMFAKNEWRQIKHTRVETNPVSDGDGEKNK
;
A
#
# COMPACT_ATOMS: atom_id res chain seq x y z
N MET A 1 -4.49 -3.70 -43.87
CA MET A 1 -5.71 -4.05 -43.07
C MET A 1 -5.35 -4.34 -41.61
N ILE A 2 -4.40 -5.24 -41.33
CA ILE A 2 -3.97 -5.62 -39.95
C ILE A 2 -3.38 -4.44 -39.22
N THR A 3 -2.47 -3.67 -39.85
CA THR A 3 -1.89 -2.44 -39.30
C THR A 3 -2.95 -1.44 -38.84
N ASN A 4 -4.00 -1.22 -39.65
CA ASN A 4 -5.09 -0.32 -39.27
C ASN A 4 -5.90 -0.86 -38.08
N ILE A 5 -6.14 -2.16 -38.01
CA ILE A 5 -6.80 -2.81 -36.87
C ILE A 5 -5.97 -2.62 -35.61
N LEU A 6 -4.65 -2.84 -35.65
CA LEU A 6 -3.76 -2.66 -34.52
C LEU A 6 -3.77 -1.20 -34.01
N ASN A 7 -3.73 -0.23 -34.93
CA ASN A 7 -3.82 1.18 -34.57
C ASN A 7 -5.16 1.53 -33.91
N ILE A 8 -6.28 1.00 -34.43
CA ILE A 8 -7.60 1.20 -33.82
C ILE A 8 -7.65 0.58 -32.40
N VAL A 9 -7.11 -0.63 -32.23
CA VAL A 9 -7.03 -1.28 -30.90
C VAL A 9 -6.21 -0.44 -29.93
N ASN A 10 -5.07 0.09 -30.34
CA ASN A 10 -4.25 0.95 -29.51
C ASN A 10 -4.95 2.26 -29.14
N ILE A 11 -5.69 2.88 -30.08
CA ILE A 11 -6.50 4.07 -29.78
C ILE A 11 -7.61 3.75 -28.78
N VAL A 12 -8.31 2.63 -28.94
CA VAL A 12 -9.37 2.20 -28.00
C VAL A 12 -8.81 1.95 -26.61
N ILE A 13 -7.65 1.29 -26.51
CA ILE A 13 -6.97 1.04 -25.23
C ILE A 13 -6.55 2.38 -24.59
N ALA A 14 -5.96 3.30 -25.35
CA ALA A 14 -5.59 4.63 -24.86
C ALA A 14 -6.82 5.42 -24.37
N ALA A 15 -7.92 5.40 -25.13
CA ALA A 15 -9.17 6.03 -24.73
C ALA A 15 -9.74 5.43 -23.45
N LEU A 16 -9.68 4.11 -23.30
CA LEU A 16 -10.10 3.42 -22.08
C LEU A 16 -9.23 3.82 -20.87
N PHE A 17 -7.91 3.90 -21.04
CA PHE A 17 -7.02 4.42 -20.02
C PHE A 17 -7.36 5.85 -19.60
N MET A 18 -7.57 6.72 -20.57
CA MET A 18 -7.95 8.11 -20.31
C MET A 18 -9.31 8.19 -19.60
N LEU A 19 -10.30 7.42 -20.01
CA LEU A 19 -11.60 7.37 -19.35
C LEU A 19 -11.46 6.94 -17.87
N CYS A 20 -10.68 5.89 -17.61
CA CYS A 20 -10.52 5.34 -16.28
C CYS A 20 -9.67 6.22 -15.35
N TYR A 21 -8.60 6.86 -15.85
CA TYR A 21 -7.55 7.44 -15.01
C TYR A 21 -7.31 8.95 -15.19
N SER A 22 -8.04 9.65 -16.09
CA SER A 22 -7.83 11.10 -16.29
C SER A 22 -8.06 11.93 -15.02
N TYR A 23 -8.92 11.48 -14.10
CA TYR A 23 -9.12 12.14 -12.81
C TYR A 23 -7.82 12.24 -11.98
N GLN A 24 -6.88 11.30 -12.16
CA GLN A 24 -5.59 11.34 -11.46
C GLN A 24 -4.68 12.49 -11.97
N ILE A 25 -4.93 13.03 -13.17
CA ILE A 25 -4.28 14.27 -13.62
C ILE A 25 -4.72 15.43 -12.72
N VAL A 26 -6.02 15.49 -12.40
CA VAL A 26 -6.54 16.48 -11.45
C VAL A 26 -5.92 16.28 -10.06
N PHE A 27 -5.75 15.04 -9.62
CA PHE A 27 -5.09 14.73 -8.36
C PHE A 27 -3.63 15.21 -8.35
N ILE A 28 -2.87 14.98 -9.42
CA ILE A 28 -1.49 15.50 -9.56
C ILE A 28 -1.49 17.02 -9.42
N VAL A 29 -2.36 17.73 -10.15
CA VAL A 29 -2.45 19.20 -10.07
C VAL A 29 -2.78 19.67 -8.66
N ILE A 30 -3.76 19.05 -8.00
CA ILE A 30 -4.12 19.40 -6.61
C ILE A 30 -2.93 19.18 -5.67
N SER A 31 -2.21 18.06 -5.82
CA SER A 31 -1.04 17.74 -4.98
C SER A 31 0.10 18.73 -5.10
N LEU A 32 0.21 19.42 -6.25
CA LEU A 32 1.22 20.46 -6.47
C LEU A 32 0.81 21.82 -5.90
N ILE A 33 -0.49 22.12 -5.87
CA ILE A 33 -1.02 23.44 -5.49
C ILE A 33 -1.43 23.47 -4.01
N LYS A 34 -2.03 22.39 -3.49
CA LYS A 34 -2.56 22.32 -2.13
C LYS A 34 -1.59 21.65 -1.18
N LYS A 35 -1.52 22.17 0.05
CA LYS A 35 -0.84 21.50 1.16
C LYS A 35 -1.70 20.34 1.68
N PRO A 36 -1.10 19.29 2.26
CA PRO A 36 -1.84 18.25 2.96
C PRO A 36 -2.76 18.84 4.05
N LYS A 37 -3.87 18.16 4.31
CA LYS A 37 -4.74 18.50 5.44
C LYS A 37 -3.99 18.19 6.74
N ILE A 38 -3.93 19.18 7.64
CA ILE A 38 -3.39 19.04 8.98
C ILE A 38 -4.58 19.01 9.94
N TYR A 39 -4.53 18.11 10.91
CA TYR A 39 -5.54 18.03 11.96
C TYR A 39 -5.18 18.96 13.12
N PRO A 40 -6.18 19.53 13.82
CA PRO A 40 -5.93 20.47 14.92
C PRO A 40 -5.26 19.77 16.12
N GLU A 41 -4.47 20.53 16.86
CA GLU A 41 -3.92 20.06 18.13
C GLU A 41 -5.05 19.73 19.11
N THR A 42 -4.80 18.75 19.99
CA THR A 42 -5.76 18.31 20.99
C THR A 42 -5.06 17.89 22.28
N ASP A 43 -5.70 18.20 23.40
CA ASP A 43 -5.29 17.69 24.72
C ASP A 43 -5.95 16.35 25.05
N GLU A 44 -6.95 15.93 24.27
CA GLU A 44 -7.60 14.63 24.44
C GLU A 44 -6.61 13.51 24.12
N ARG A 45 -6.54 12.51 25.00
CA ARG A 45 -5.70 11.33 24.84
C ARG A 45 -6.56 10.09 24.96
N PHE A 46 -6.57 9.28 23.93
CA PHE A 46 -7.35 8.06 23.84
C PHE A 46 -6.47 6.83 24.08
N LYS A 47 -7.08 5.76 24.57
CA LYS A 47 -6.40 4.50 24.84
C LYS A 47 -6.42 3.60 23.61
N TYR A 48 -5.25 3.10 23.21
CA TYR A 48 -5.08 2.30 22.02
C TYR A 48 -4.49 0.93 22.29
N ALA A 49 -4.95 -0.08 21.53
CA ALA A 49 -4.24 -1.33 21.35
C ALA A 49 -3.48 -1.31 20.00
N VAL A 50 -2.19 -1.60 20.02
CA VAL A 50 -1.37 -1.78 18.83
C VAL A 50 -1.27 -3.27 18.52
N LEU A 51 -1.79 -3.69 17.38
CA LEU A 51 -1.90 -5.08 16.95
C LEU A 51 -0.84 -5.40 15.91
N ILE A 52 0.03 -6.35 16.21
CA ILE A 52 1.15 -6.76 15.38
C ILE A 52 0.99 -8.24 15.05
N SER A 53 0.88 -8.56 13.75
CA SER A 53 0.94 -9.94 13.28
C SER A 53 2.36 -10.26 12.83
N ALA A 54 2.98 -11.24 13.47
CA ALA A 54 4.37 -11.62 13.24
C ALA A 54 4.50 -13.10 12.86
N ARG A 55 5.35 -13.38 11.86
CA ARG A 55 5.71 -14.75 11.47
C ARG A 55 7.18 -14.85 11.14
N ASN A 56 7.99 -15.34 12.08
CA ASN A 56 9.43 -15.41 11.99
C ASN A 56 10.09 -14.03 11.78
N GLU A 57 9.77 -13.10 12.68
CA GLU A 57 10.22 -11.70 12.67
C GLU A 57 11.14 -11.38 13.87
N ALA A 58 11.78 -12.40 14.44
CA ALA A 58 12.65 -12.24 15.61
C ALA A 58 13.76 -11.18 15.43
N ASN A 59 14.20 -10.94 14.19
CA ASN A 59 15.27 -9.98 13.88
C ASN A 59 14.83 -8.51 13.91
N VAL A 60 13.52 -8.21 13.84
CA VAL A 60 13.02 -6.84 13.61
C VAL A 60 11.93 -6.41 14.58
N ILE A 61 11.20 -7.35 15.20
CA ILE A 61 10.03 -7.05 16.01
C ILE A 61 10.34 -6.18 17.24
N ASP A 62 11.51 -6.34 17.82
CA ASP A 62 11.98 -5.51 18.95
C ASP A 62 12.13 -4.04 18.53
N GLN A 63 12.58 -3.76 17.30
CA GLN A 63 12.74 -2.39 16.81
C GLN A 63 11.39 -1.67 16.68
N LEU A 64 10.34 -2.38 16.21
CA LEU A 64 9.00 -1.83 16.17
C LEU A 64 8.48 -1.56 17.59
N ILE A 65 8.55 -2.54 18.50
CA ILE A 65 8.05 -2.38 19.88
C ILE A 65 8.80 -1.24 20.58
N ASP A 66 10.10 -1.11 20.39
CA ASP A 66 10.89 -0.01 20.94
C ASP A 66 10.47 1.35 20.36
N SER A 67 10.10 1.41 19.07
CA SER A 67 9.59 2.64 18.46
C SER A 67 8.21 3.03 18.98
N ILE A 68 7.38 2.05 19.35
CA ILE A 68 6.07 2.28 19.99
C ILE A 68 6.27 2.81 21.41
N LYS A 69 7.20 2.28 22.18
CA LYS A 69 7.50 2.76 23.55
C LYS A 69 8.08 4.18 23.58
N LYS A 70 8.68 4.63 22.47
CA LYS A 70 9.25 5.98 22.34
C LYS A 70 8.27 7.01 21.76
N GLN A 71 6.99 6.67 21.69
CA GLN A 71 5.98 7.61 21.23
C GLN A 71 5.78 8.75 22.23
N ASP A 72 5.41 9.92 21.72
CA ASP A 72 5.05 11.12 22.52
C ASP A 72 3.61 11.05 23.07
N HIS A 73 2.93 9.92 22.89
CA HIS A 73 1.65 9.60 23.53
C HIS A 73 1.88 8.88 24.87
N PRO A 74 1.05 9.09 25.93
CA PRO A 74 1.27 8.46 27.23
C PRO A 74 1.37 6.94 27.15
N GLU A 75 2.43 6.36 27.72
CA GLU A 75 2.73 4.93 27.62
C GLU A 75 1.62 4.06 28.22
N GLU A 76 1.00 4.52 29.33
CA GLU A 76 -0.12 3.83 30.00
C GLU A 76 -1.41 3.76 29.15
N LEU A 77 -1.47 4.52 28.05
CA LEU A 77 -2.58 4.52 27.10
C LEU A 77 -2.28 3.69 25.85
N ILE A 78 -1.14 2.97 25.81
CA ILE A 78 -0.75 2.13 24.68
C ILE A 78 -0.46 0.72 25.17
N ASP A 79 -1.31 -0.23 24.76
CA ASP A 79 -1.05 -1.66 24.95
C ASP A 79 -0.61 -2.30 23.64
N VAL A 80 0.53 -3.03 23.65
CA VAL A 80 1.07 -3.70 22.47
C VAL A 80 0.74 -5.18 22.50
N TYR A 81 0.03 -5.67 21.49
CA TYR A 81 -0.33 -7.06 21.30
C TYR A 81 0.37 -7.64 20.06
N VAL A 82 1.07 -8.74 20.24
CA VAL A 82 1.73 -9.48 19.17
C VAL A 82 1.09 -10.85 19.03
N ILE A 83 0.65 -11.21 17.83
CA ILE A 83 0.32 -12.59 17.52
C ILE A 83 1.48 -13.23 16.74
N ALA A 84 2.16 -14.18 17.40
CA ALA A 84 3.20 -15.03 16.81
C ALA A 84 2.53 -16.19 16.04
N ASP A 85 2.27 -15.97 14.73
CA ASP A 85 1.49 -16.89 13.90
C ASP A 85 2.37 -17.91 13.18
N ASN A 86 2.32 -19.16 13.61
CA ASN A 86 3.10 -20.27 13.05
C ASN A 86 4.63 -19.98 13.03
N CYS A 87 5.15 -19.31 14.06
CA CYS A 87 6.56 -19.05 14.20
C CYS A 87 7.36 -20.32 14.44
N THR A 88 8.56 -20.38 13.86
CA THR A 88 9.54 -21.46 14.05
C THR A 88 10.85 -20.95 14.65
N ASP A 89 10.94 -19.63 14.85
CA ASP A 89 12.04 -18.93 15.51
C ASP A 89 11.59 -18.39 16.88
N ASN A 90 12.43 -17.60 17.52
CA ASN A 90 12.18 -17.00 18.85
C ASN A 90 11.42 -15.66 18.80
N THR A 91 10.59 -15.40 17.76
CA THR A 91 9.78 -14.18 17.64
C THR A 91 8.95 -13.91 18.90
N ALA A 92 8.29 -14.94 19.44
CA ALA A 92 7.42 -14.78 20.62
C ALA A 92 8.22 -14.38 21.87
N GLU A 93 9.39 -14.97 22.09
CA GLU A 93 10.27 -14.65 23.21
C GLU A 93 10.82 -13.23 23.11
N VAL A 94 11.28 -12.80 21.92
CA VAL A 94 11.76 -11.44 21.67
C VAL A 94 10.66 -10.42 21.91
N ALA A 95 9.46 -10.65 21.42
CA ALA A 95 8.33 -9.74 21.62
C ALA A 95 7.94 -9.62 23.11
N ARG A 96 7.92 -10.74 23.88
CA ARG A 96 7.67 -10.70 25.34
C ARG A 96 8.77 -9.95 26.08
N ALA A 97 10.04 -10.21 25.76
CA ALA A 97 11.17 -9.52 26.35
C ALA A 97 11.12 -8.00 26.07
N SER A 98 10.57 -7.61 24.91
CA SER A 98 10.32 -6.21 24.55
C SER A 98 9.04 -5.65 25.21
N GLY A 99 8.30 -6.42 26.04
CA GLY A 99 7.19 -5.94 26.85
C GLY A 99 5.82 -5.97 26.17
N ALA A 100 5.66 -6.72 25.09
CA ALA A 100 4.35 -6.91 24.45
C ALA A 100 3.55 -8.06 25.08
N TYR A 101 2.21 -7.97 25.00
CA TYR A 101 1.32 -9.11 25.24
C TYR A 101 1.37 -10.04 24.03
N VAL A 102 1.83 -11.30 24.22
CA VAL A 102 2.07 -12.22 23.11
C VAL A 102 1.10 -13.37 23.11
N VAL A 103 0.41 -13.54 22.00
CA VAL A 103 -0.45 -14.69 21.69
C VAL A 103 0.27 -15.57 20.66
N GLU A 104 0.49 -16.84 21.00
CA GLU A 104 1.04 -17.81 20.05
C GLU A 104 -0.08 -18.58 19.36
N ARG A 105 -0.02 -18.66 18.03
CA ARG A 105 -1.01 -19.36 17.23
C ARG A 105 -0.33 -20.34 16.29
N PHE A 106 -0.77 -21.60 16.34
CA PHE A 106 -0.31 -22.66 15.45
C PHE A 106 -1.51 -23.25 14.70
N ASN A 107 -1.69 -22.83 13.45
CA ASN A 107 -2.76 -23.30 12.59
C ASN A 107 -2.25 -23.42 11.15
N ARG A 108 -2.22 -24.67 10.63
CA ARG A 108 -1.70 -24.96 9.28
C ARG A 108 -2.77 -24.89 8.18
N GLU A 109 -4.02 -24.76 8.53
CA GLU A 109 -5.14 -24.67 7.59
C GLU A 109 -5.52 -23.20 7.31
N LEU A 110 -5.66 -22.40 8.36
CA LEU A 110 -6.04 -20.99 8.29
C LEU A 110 -4.78 -20.12 8.35
N ILE A 111 -4.08 -20.01 7.23
CA ILE A 111 -2.80 -19.29 7.12
C ILE A 111 -3.02 -17.91 6.52
N GLY A 112 -2.42 -16.88 7.13
CA GLY A 112 -2.42 -15.50 6.63
C GLY A 112 -2.72 -14.47 7.70
N LYS A 113 -2.32 -13.21 7.42
CA LYS A 113 -2.44 -12.09 8.36
C LYS A 113 -3.90 -11.87 8.82
N GLY A 114 -4.88 -11.99 7.91
CA GLY A 114 -6.29 -11.84 8.28
C GLY A 114 -6.75 -12.85 9.34
N TYR A 115 -6.31 -14.11 9.25
CA TYR A 115 -6.63 -15.11 10.26
C TYR A 115 -5.88 -14.90 11.59
N ALA A 116 -4.64 -14.41 11.51
CA ALA A 116 -3.88 -14.03 12.69
C ALA A 116 -4.56 -12.87 13.42
N LEU A 117 -4.92 -11.80 12.70
CA LEU A 117 -5.66 -10.68 13.28
C LEU A 117 -7.01 -11.10 13.86
N SER A 118 -7.75 -12.00 13.19
CA SER A 118 -9.00 -12.56 13.74
C SER A 118 -8.79 -13.19 15.11
N ALA A 119 -7.80 -14.07 15.22
CA ALA A 119 -7.47 -14.73 16.50
C ALA A 119 -7.01 -13.73 17.56
N LEU A 120 -6.30 -12.67 17.19
CA LEU A 120 -5.86 -11.65 18.12
C LEU A 120 -7.03 -10.80 18.62
N PHE A 121 -7.95 -10.40 17.75
CA PHE A 121 -9.18 -9.71 18.15
C PHE A 121 -10.09 -10.59 19.00
N ASP A 122 -10.19 -11.89 18.71
CA ASP A 122 -10.92 -12.85 19.56
C ASP A 122 -10.30 -12.93 20.95
N HIS A 123 -8.97 -12.97 21.06
CA HIS A 123 -8.27 -12.95 22.34
C HIS A 123 -8.57 -11.67 23.14
N ILE A 124 -8.51 -10.50 22.51
CA ILE A 124 -8.83 -9.21 23.15
C ILE A 124 -10.28 -9.21 23.62
N ARG A 125 -11.23 -9.66 22.79
CA ARG A 125 -12.66 -9.73 23.16
C ARG A 125 -12.85 -10.57 24.41
N ASP A 126 -12.19 -11.73 24.45
CA ASP A 126 -12.42 -12.74 25.50
C ASP A 126 -11.66 -12.44 26.81
N THR A 127 -10.63 -11.59 26.78
CA THR A 127 -9.82 -11.20 27.94
C THR A 127 -10.22 -9.88 28.56
N VAL A 128 -10.24 -8.80 27.77
CA VAL A 128 -10.45 -7.42 28.26
C VAL A 128 -11.70 -6.76 27.64
N GLY A 129 -12.25 -7.32 26.56
CA GLY A 129 -13.37 -6.76 25.82
C GLY A 129 -12.97 -5.62 24.89
N PHE A 130 -13.79 -5.38 23.84
CA PHE A 130 -13.51 -4.32 22.86
C PHE A 130 -13.68 -2.90 23.41
N ASP A 131 -14.31 -2.72 24.56
CA ASP A 131 -14.48 -1.42 25.22
C ASP A 131 -13.27 -0.98 26.05
N ALA A 132 -12.26 -1.87 26.23
CA ALA A 132 -11.03 -1.56 26.92
C ALA A 132 -10.17 -0.50 26.21
N TYR A 133 -10.38 -0.32 24.89
CA TYR A 133 -9.65 0.60 24.04
C TYR A 133 -10.61 1.48 23.25
N ASP A 134 -10.17 2.69 22.93
CA ASP A 134 -10.90 3.61 22.06
C ASP A 134 -10.66 3.30 20.59
N GLY A 135 -9.48 2.81 20.27
CA GLY A 135 -9.12 2.41 18.92
C GLY A 135 -8.02 1.36 18.85
N TYR A 136 -7.85 0.80 17.66
CA TYR A 136 -6.93 -0.29 17.36
C TYR A 136 -6.02 0.09 16.20
N PHE A 137 -4.72 0.10 16.44
CA PHE A 137 -3.72 0.19 15.38
C PHE A 137 -3.39 -1.20 14.84
N VAL A 138 -3.23 -1.32 13.52
CA VAL A 138 -2.69 -2.51 12.86
C VAL A 138 -1.38 -2.14 12.19
N ILE A 139 -0.27 -2.76 12.64
CA ILE A 139 1.08 -2.43 12.20
C ILE A 139 1.84 -3.72 11.89
N ASP A 140 2.60 -3.75 10.79
CA ASP A 140 3.44 -4.88 10.41
C ASP A 140 4.73 -4.93 11.25
N ALA A 141 5.19 -6.15 11.54
CA ALA A 141 6.30 -6.40 12.47
C ALA A 141 7.65 -5.77 12.05
N ASP A 142 7.81 -5.51 10.76
CA ASP A 142 9.01 -4.90 10.16
C ASP A 142 8.99 -3.37 10.12
N ASN A 143 7.95 -2.73 10.66
CA ASN A 143 7.83 -1.28 10.63
C ASN A 143 8.63 -0.59 11.74
N ILE A 144 8.93 0.72 11.55
CA ILE A 144 9.42 1.63 12.58
C ILE A 144 8.56 2.90 12.51
N LEU A 145 8.13 3.39 13.67
CA LEU A 145 7.30 4.59 13.78
C LEU A 145 8.15 5.82 14.10
N GLU A 146 7.80 6.98 13.53
CA GLU A 146 8.30 8.26 14.06
C GLU A 146 7.74 8.51 15.47
N PRO A 147 8.47 9.23 16.34
CA PRO A 147 8.06 9.44 17.73
C PRO A 147 6.68 10.07 17.91
N ASN A 148 6.20 10.84 16.93
CA ASN A 148 4.90 11.51 16.95
C ASN A 148 3.79 10.73 16.21
N TYR A 149 4.04 9.48 15.76
CA TYR A 149 3.10 8.75 14.93
C TYR A 149 1.73 8.58 15.58
N ILE A 150 1.72 8.09 16.85
CA ILE A 150 0.47 7.83 17.56
C ILE A 150 -0.23 9.14 17.94
N SER A 151 0.50 10.17 18.34
CA SER A 151 -0.10 11.48 18.69
C SER A 151 -0.71 12.17 17.46
N GLU A 152 -0.08 12.08 16.28
CA GLU A 152 -0.66 12.61 15.04
C GLU A 152 -1.94 11.85 14.63
N MET A 153 -1.95 10.53 14.77
CA MET A 153 -3.15 9.70 14.53
C MET A 153 -4.24 10.00 15.58
N ASN A 154 -3.85 10.28 16.83
CA ASN A 154 -4.76 10.69 17.90
C ASN A 154 -5.47 12.02 17.58
N LYS A 155 -4.77 12.99 16.94
CA LYS A 155 -5.42 14.24 16.46
C LYS A 155 -6.51 13.94 15.43
N CYS A 156 -6.28 13.00 14.53
CA CYS A 156 -7.30 12.58 13.57
C CYS A 156 -8.50 11.94 14.26
N TYR A 157 -8.25 11.08 15.24
CA TYR A 157 -9.28 10.43 16.05
C TYR A 157 -10.12 11.45 16.84
N ALA A 158 -9.46 12.40 17.52
CA ALA A 158 -10.12 13.50 18.25
C ALA A 158 -10.97 14.40 17.32
N ALA A 159 -10.56 14.55 16.06
CA ALA A 159 -11.33 15.26 15.06
C ALA A 159 -12.54 14.46 14.50
N GLY A 160 -12.81 13.25 15.03
CA GLY A 160 -13.95 12.42 14.68
C GLY A 160 -13.70 11.44 13.51
N GLU A 161 -12.47 11.31 13.04
CA GLU A 161 -12.17 10.34 12.00
C GLU A 161 -12.16 8.91 12.60
N ARG A 162 -12.85 7.98 11.96
CA ARG A 162 -13.09 6.63 12.51
C ARG A 162 -12.16 5.57 11.93
N LEU A 163 -11.67 5.79 10.70
CA LEU A 163 -10.63 5.01 10.05
C LEU A 163 -9.57 5.98 9.55
N VAL A 164 -8.32 5.75 9.91
CA VAL A 164 -7.21 6.64 9.54
C VAL A 164 -6.02 5.80 9.08
N THR A 165 -5.37 6.19 8.00
CA THR A 165 -4.09 5.62 7.56
C THR A 165 -3.01 6.69 7.58
N GLY A 166 -1.78 6.30 7.92
CA GLY A 166 -0.64 7.19 8.01
C GLY A 166 0.18 7.28 6.70
N TYR A 167 1.25 8.06 6.77
CA TYR A 167 2.24 8.18 5.70
C TYR A 167 3.22 7.01 5.77
N ARG A 168 3.26 6.19 4.70
CA ARG A 168 4.19 5.07 4.57
C ARG A 168 5.43 5.50 3.82
N ASN A 169 6.57 5.48 4.48
CA ASN A 169 7.90 5.72 3.92
C ASN A 169 8.69 4.40 3.83
N SER A 170 9.88 4.43 3.28
CA SER A 170 10.75 3.26 3.14
C SER A 170 11.98 3.40 4.02
N LYS A 171 12.37 2.32 4.73
CA LYS A 171 13.62 2.24 5.49
C LYS A 171 14.85 2.20 4.57
N ASN A 172 14.71 1.55 3.43
CA ASN A 172 15.81 1.10 2.58
C ASN A 172 15.67 1.56 1.12
N PHE A 173 15.27 2.83 0.93
CA PHE A 173 15.13 3.43 -0.40
C PHE A 173 16.38 3.23 -1.29
N GLY A 174 17.57 3.33 -0.71
CA GLY A 174 18.85 3.35 -1.43
C GLY A 174 19.42 1.99 -1.82
N ASP A 175 18.85 0.86 -1.35
CA ASP A 175 19.51 -0.45 -1.41
C ASP A 175 19.50 -1.07 -2.80
N SER A 176 18.43 -0.90 -3.58
CA SER A 176 18.35 -1.44 -4.93
C SER A 176 17.32 -0.66 -5.79
N TRP A 177 17.36 -0.88 -7.12
CA TRP A 177 16.34 -0.34 -8.02
C TRP A 177 14.94 -0.93 -7.75
N ILE A 178 14.86 -2.11 -7.13
CA ILE A 178 13.61 -2.74 -6.70
C ILE A 178 13.04 -2.00 -5.49
N SER A 179 13.82 -1.82 -4.42
CA SER A 179 13.38 -1.06 -3.23
C SER A 179 13.02 0.40 -3.60
N GLN A 180 13.78 1.02 -4.51
CA GLN A 180 13.45 2.32 -5.09
C GLN A 180 12.09 2.31 -5.79
N GLY A 181 11.79 1.27 -6.57
CA GLY A 181 10.52 1.12 -7.28
C GLY A 181 9.31 1.07 -6.32
N TYR A 182 9.40 0.27 -5.26
CA TYR A 182 8.38 0.24 -4.19
C TYR A 182 8.24 1.60 -3.51
N SER A 183 9.36 2.18 -3.10
CA SER A 183 9.38 3.44 -2.37
C SER A 183 8.72 4.57 -3.17
N VAL A 184 9.11 4.74 -4.44
CA VAL A 184 8.51 5.76 -5.33
C VAL A 184 7.01 5.53 -5.52
N TRP A 185 6.57 4.26 -5.60
CA TRP A 185 5.15 3.93 -5.67
C TRP A 185 4.40 4.38 -4.41
N PHE A 186 4.91 4.04 -3.20
CA PHE A 186 4.27 4.44 -1.94
C PHE A 186 4.30 5.95 -1.71
N LEU A 187 5.39 6.63 -2.09
CA LEU A 187 5.45 8.11 -2.05
C LEU A 187 4.40 8.76 -2.95
N ARG A 188 4.18 8.21 -4.16
CA ARG A 188 3.08 8.65 -5.02
C ARG A 188 1.74 8.44 -4.37
N GLU A 189 1.52 7.26 -3.79
CA GLU A 189 0.28 6.92 -3.11
C GLU A 189 0.00 7.85 -1.94
N ALA A 190 1.00 8.11 -1.11
CA ALA A 190 0.91 9.03 0.01
C ALA A 190 0.56 10.45 -0.47
N ARG A 191 1.36 11.04 -1.37
CA ARG A 191 1.26 12.44 -1.75
C ARG A 191 0.17 12.73 -2.77
N GLN A 192 0.16 11.99 -3.89
CA GLN A 192 -0.70 12.30 -5.04
C GLN A 192 -2.07 11.61 -4.98
N LEU A 193 -2.21 10.55 -4.19
CA LEU A 193 -3.48 9.84 -4.04
C LEU A 193 -4.10 10.09 -2.67
N ASN A 194 -3.61 9.48 -1.59
CA ASN A 194 -4.23 9.58 -0.25
C ASN A 194 -4.27 11.01 0.28
N GLY A 195 -3.19 11.78 0.12
CA GLY A 195 -3.17 13.20 0.50
C GLY A 195 -4.25 14.02 -0.21
N VAL A 196 -4.42 13.79 -1.53
CA VAL A 196 -5.43 14.50 -2.32
C VAL A 196 -6.84 14.03 -2.00
N ARG A 197 -7.05 12.71 -1.82
CA ARG A 197 -8.33 12.16 -1.36
C ARG A 197 -8.76 12.79 -0.05
N ASN A 198 -7.84 12.94 0.88
CA ASN A 198 -8.13 13.56 2.17
C ASN A 198 -8.47 15.05 2.05
N ILE A 199 -7.79 15.81 1.15
CA ILE A 199 -8.11 17.22 0.84
C ILE A 199 -9.53 17.34 0.25
N LEU A 200 -9.91 16.40 -0.63
CA LEU A 200 -11.21 16.39 -1.31
C LEU A 200 -12.33 15.79 -0.46
N GLY A 201 -12.03 15.26 0.74
CA GLY A 201 -13.01 14.59 1.59
C GLY A 201 -13.47 13.22 1.04
N THR A 202 -12.76 12.66 0.07
CA THR A 202 -12.98 11.29 -0.42
C THR A 202 -12.21 10.27 0.42
N THR A 203 -12.38 8.98 0.14
CA THR A 203 -11.77 7.92 0.94
C THR A 203 -10.33 7.63 0.50
N SER A 204 -9.42 7.51 1.46
CA SER A 204 -8.04 7.04 1.24
C SER A 204 -8.00 5.52 1.18
N GLU A 205 -6.88 4.96 0.72
CA GLU A 205 -6.63 3.52 0.70
C GLU A 205 -5.81 3.09 1.90
N ILE A 206 -6.17 1.94 2.48
CA ILE A 206 -5.35 1.21 3.44
C ILE A 206 -4.50 0.20 2.64
N LYS A 207 -3.20 0.15 2.90
CA LYS A 207 -2.23 -0.71 2.22
C LYS A 207 -1.33 -1.44 3.22
N GLY A 208 -1.83 -2.53 3.77
CA GLY A 208 -1.10 -3.44 4.63
C GLY A 208 -1.00 -3.01 6.08
N THR A 209 -0.47 -1.84 6.34
CA THR A 209 0.00 -1.45 7.67
C THR A 209 -0.29 0.02 8.00
N GLY A 210 -0.10 0.40 9.27
CA GLY A 210 -0.13 1.79 9.71
C GLY A 210 -1.52 2.41 9.63
N PHE A 211 -2.54 1.73 10.14
CA PHE A 211 -3.88 2.28 10.18
C PHE A 211 -4.53 2.13 11.55
N LEU A 212 -5.37 3.09 11.90
CA LEU A 212 -6.16 3.18 13.13
C LEU A 212 -7.63 2.89 12.82
N ILE A 213 -8.24 2.06 13.65
CA ILE A 213 -9.65 1.65 13.57
C ILE A 213 -10.37 2.07 14.85
N HIS A 214 -11.48 2.78 14.73
CA HIS A 214 -12.36 3.11 15.86
C HIS A 214 -12.99 1.83 16.44
N LYS A 215 -13.09 1.72 17.76
CA LYS A 215 -13.63 0.55 18.47
C LYS A 215 -15.01 0.11 17.98
N ASP A 216 -15.90 1.05 17.65
CA ASP A 216 -17.27 0.72 17.23
C ASP A 216 -17.30 -0.06 15.89
N ILE A 217 -16.31 0.13 15.03
CA ILE A 217 -16.19 -0.65 13.78
C ILE A 217 -15.91 -2.11 14.11
N ILE A 218 -14.95 -2.35 15.00
CA ILE A 218 -14.61 -3.70 15.45
C ILE A 218 -15.76 -4.33 16.23
N LYS A 219 -16.42 -3.58 17.09
CA LYS A 219 -17.63 -4.05 17.84
C LYS A 219 -18.75 -4.44 16.88
N ARG A 220 -19.04 -3.58 15.89
CA ARG A 220 -20.09 -3.83 14.88
C ARG A 220 -19.82 -5.13 14.10
N GLN A 221 -18.54 -5.39 13.77
CA GLN A 221 -18.11 -6.58 13.03
C GLN A 221 -17.94 -7.81 13.92
N GLY A 222 -17.92 -7.65 15.25
CA GLY A 222 -17.66 -8.73 16.21
C GLY A 222 -16.21 -9.19 16.25
N GLY A 223 -15.27 -8.41 15.71
CA GLY A 223 -13.85 -8.69 15.56
C GLY A 223 -13.36 -8.50 14.13
N TRP A 224 -12.27 -9.17 13.76
CA TRP A 224 -11.72 -9.12 12.41
C TRP A 224 -12.24 -10.27 11.54
N ILE A 225 -12.94 -9.96 10.46
CA ILE A 225 -13.63 -10.95 9.61
C ILE A 225 -13.09 -11.00 8.17
N HIS A 226 -11.95 -10.38 7.90
CA HIS A 226 -11.37 -10.20 6.57
C HIS A 226 -10.20 -11.15 6.37
N HIS A 227 -10.30 -12.08 5.39
CA HIS A 227 -9.36 -13.20 5.24
C HIS A 227 -8.84 -13.40 3.81
N LEU A 228 -9.09 -12.45 2.88
CA LEU A 228 -8.51 -12.52 1.54
C LEU A 228 -7.00 -12.29 1.58
N LEU A 229 -6.28 -12.59 0.48
CA LEU A 229 -4.82 -12.41 0.40
C LEU A 229 -4.33 -10.98 0.64
N ILE A 230 -5.23 -10.00 0.52
CA ILE A 230 -5.07 -8.58 0.84
C ILE A 230 -6.25 -8.17 1.71
N GLU A 231 -6.21 -8.63 2.95
CA GLU A 231 -7.27 -8.49 3.96
C GLU A 231 -7.52 -7.02 4.34
N ASP A 232 -6.48 -6.20 4.27
CA ASP A 232 -6.48 -4.76 4.49
C ASP A 232 -7.34 -4.01 3.46
N VAL A 233 -7.17 -4.33 2.18
CA VAL A 233 -8.00 -3.79 1.09
C VAL A 233 -9.42 -4.28 1.20
N GLN A 234 -9.63 -5.57 1.56
CA GLN A 234 -10.96 -6.11 1.84
C GLN A 234 -11.64 -5.32 2.95
N PHE A 235 -10.97 -5.13 4.08
CA PHE A 235 -11.44 -4.36 5.22
C PHE A 235 -11.86 -2.94 4.81
N ALA A 236 -10.98 -2.22 4.09
CA ALA A 236 -11.25 -0.87 3.66
C ALA A 236 -12.50 -0.80 2.76
N ILE A 237 -12.62 -1.67 1.77
CA ILE A 237 -13.76 -1.70 0.83
C ILE A 237 -15.07 -1.99 1.54
N GLU A 238 -15.10 -3.00 2.44
CA GLU A 238 -16.33 -3.36 3.15
C GLU A 238 -16.82 -2.21 4.03
N ASN A 239 -15.91 -1.53 4.75
CA ASN A 239 -16.27 -0.37 5.55
C ASN A 239 -16.73 0.83 4.70
N VAL A 240 -16.09 1.09 3.54
CA VAL A 240 -16.53 2.16 2.63
C VAL A 240 -17.92 1.86 2.05
N LEU A 241 -18.23 0.61 1.72
CA LEU A 241 -19.56 0.21 1.28
C LEU A 241 -20.63 0.41 2.37
N GLU A 242 -20.24 0.34 3.64
CA GLU A 242 -21.08 0.64 4.82
C GLU A 242 -21.18 2.14 5.13
N GLY A 243 -20.43 2.99 4.42
CA GLY A 243 -20.48 4.45 4.55
C GLY A 243 -19.36 5.05 5.40
N GLU A 244 -18.42 4.24 5.88
CA GLU A 244 -17.23 4.77 6.56
C GLU A 244 -16.28 5.42 5.55
N ARG A 245 -15.51 6.41 6.02
CA ARG A 245 -14.46 7.06 5.27
C ARG A 245 -13.10 6.72 5.88
N VAL A 246 -12.14 6.35 5.04
CA VAL A 246 -10.74 6.27 5.46
C VAL A 246 -10.10 7.65 5.30
N ALA A 247 -9.74 8.28 6.40
CA ALA A 247 -8.97 9.52 6.43
C ALA A 247 -7.47 9.23 6.24
N TYR A 248 -6.70 10.28 5.98
CA TYR A 248 -5.25 10.18 5.81
C TYR A 248 -4.54 11.21 6.69
N CYS A 249 -3.54 10.75 7.45
CA CYS A 249 -2.69 11.58 8.28
C CYS A 249 -1.28 11.70 7.64
N ASP A 250 -1.00 12.84 7.01
CA ASP A 250 0.27 13.09 6.31
C ASP A 250 1.46 13.23 7.27
N THR A 251 1.20 13.57 8.53
CA THR A 251 2.21 13.81 9.57
C THR A 251 2.54 12.59 10.41
N ALA A 252 1.69 11.56 10.39
CA ALA A 252 1.95 10.28 11.03
C ALA A 252 2.80 9.40 10.09
N ILE A 253 4.13 9.41 10.27
CA ILE A 253 5.07 8.73 9.38
C ILE A 253 5.53 7.41 9.99
N LEU A 254 5.42 6.35 9.21
CA LEU A 254 6.05 5.06 9.49
C LEU A 254 7.01 4.67 8.37
N TYR A 255 7.99 3.88 8.73
CA TYR A 255 9.00 3.33 7.81
C TYR A 255 8.83 1.83 7.68
N ASP A 256 8.82 1.36 6.46
CA ASP A 256 8.58 -0.02 6.06
C ASP A 256 9.76 -0.56 5.25
N GLU A 257 10.06 -1.85 5.36
CA GLU A 257 11.13 -2.48 4.62
C GLU A 257 10.65 -2.97 3.25
N GLN A 258 11.40 -2.62 2.20
CA GLN A 258 11.08 -3.02 0.83
C GLN A 258 12.01 -4.15 0.36
N PRO A 259 11.51 -5.13 -0.42
CA PRO A 259 12.36 -6.13 -1.05
C PRO A 259 13.50 -5.51 -1.87
N VAL A 260 14.69 -6.07 -1.73
CA VAL A 260 15.88 -5.59 -2.45
C VAL A 260 16.19 -6.41 -3.70
N ASP A 261 15.70 -7.66 -3.79
CA ASP A 261 15.91 -8.55 -4.91
C ASP A 261 14.64 -8.80 -5.73
N PHE A 262 14.84 -9.11 -7.01
CA PHE A 262 13.74 -9.28 -7.95
C PHE A 262 12.87 -10.50 -7.65
N VAL A 263 13.43 -11.59 -7.14
CA VAL A 263 12.71 -12.85 -6.91
C VAL A 263 11.74 -12.69 -5.74
N THR A 264 12.21 -12.14 -4.61
CA THR A 264 11.37 -11.80 -3.45
C THR A 264 10.26 -10.83 -3.86
N SER A 265 10.62 -9.78 -4.59
CA SER A 265 9.68 -8.80 -5.13
C SER A 265 8.65 -9.43 -6.07
N TRP A 266 9.05 -10.37 -6.93
CA TRP A 266 8.15 -11.11 -7.81
C TRP A 266 7.05 -11.84 -7.02
N TRP A 267 7.43 -12.61 -6.01
CA TRP A 267 6.48 -13.39 -5.22
C TRP A 267 5.55 -12.50 -4.39
N GLN A 268 6.05 -11.41 -3.82
CA GLN A 268 5.23 -10.46 -3.08
C GLN A 268 4.19 -9.80 -3.99
N ARG A 269 4.61 -9.28 -5.14
CA ARG A 269 3.72 -8.62 -6.11
C ARG A 269 2.75 -9.62 -6.78
N LEU A 270 3.18 -10.87 -6.99
CA LEU A 270 2.31 -11.94 -7.46
C LEU A 270 1.15 -12.18 -6.48
N ARG A 271 1.45 -12.23 -5.18
CA ARG A 271 0.45 -12.35 -4.11
C ARG A 271 -0.53 -11.15 -4.14
N TRP A 272 -0.01 -9.94 -4.28
CA TRP A 272 -0.85 -8.74 -4.38
C TRP A 272 -1.75 -8.77 -5.62
N CYS A 273 -1.22 -9.07 -6.79
CA CYS A 273 -2.01 -9.19 -8.02
C CYS A 273 -3.09 -10.27 -7.89
N LYS A 274 -2.78 -11.41 -7.25
CA LYS A 274 -3.77 -12.45 -6.98
C LYS A 274 -4.86 -11.97 -6.03
N GLY A 275 -4.48 -11.25 -4.97
CA GLY A 275 -5.42 -10.62 -4.05
C GLY A 275 -6.33 -9.62 -4.75
N TYR A 276 -5.80 -8.76 -5.62
CA TYR A 276 -6.60 -7.84 -6.42
C TYR A 276 -7.60 -8.56 -7.34
N ILE A 277 -7.22 -9.71 -7.93
CA ILE A 277 -8.15 -10.53 -8.72
C ILE A 277 -9.32 -11.03 -7.85
N GLN A 278 -9.04 -11.47 -6.61
CA GLN A 278 -10.08 -11.90 -5.66
C GLN A 278 -11.02 -10.75 -5.31
N ILE A 279 -10.46 -9.58 -4.98
CA ILE A 279 -11.22 -8.36 -4.65
C ILE A 279 -12.07 -7.90 -5.83
N LEU A 280 -11.50 -7.82 -7.04
CA LEU A 280 -12.23 -7.41 -8.24
C LEU A 280 -13.44 -8.30 -8.49
N ARG A 281 -13.29 -9.60 -8.38
CA ARG A 281 -14.39 -10.56 -8.57
C ARG A 281 -15.49 -10.42 -7.51
N LYS A 282 -15.10 -10.13 -6.26
CA LYS A 282 -16.04 -10.07 -5.12
C LYS A 282 -16.75 -8.73 -4.99
N TYR A 283 -16.06 -7.61 -5.29
CA TYR A 283 -16.53 -6.28 -4.90
C TYR A 283 -16.82 -5.31 -6.05
N THR A 284 -16.29 -5.52 -7.28
CA THR A 284 -16.49 -4.56 -8.40
C THR A 284 -17.97 -4.28 -8.65
N GLY A 285 -18.81 -5.31 -8.67
CA GLY A 285 -20.27 -5.12 -8.89
C GLY A 285 -20.94 -4.31 -7.78
N LYS A 286 -20.52 -4.52 -6.51
CA LYS A 286 -21.05 -3.79 -5.35
C LYS A 286 -20.61 -2.32 -5.38
N LEU A 287 -19.33 -2.06 -5.65
CA LEU A 287 -18.78 -0.71 -5.75
C LEU A 287 -19.38 0.05 -6.94
N LEU A 288 -19.51 -0.59 -8.11
CA LEU A 288 -20.11 0.02 -9.28
C LEU A 288 -21.57 0.38 -9.01
N LYS A 289 -22.34 -0.53 -8.40
CA LYS A 289 -23.73 -0.24 -7.98
C LYS A 289 -23.77 0.94 -7.01
N ALA A 290 -22.89 0.97 -6.00
CA ALA A 290 -22.82 2.06 -5.03
C ALA A 290 -22.49 3.40 -5.72
N PHE A 291 -21.55 3.42 -6.67
CA PHE A 291 -21.20 4.60 -7.45
C PHE A 291 -22.41 5.09 -8.30
N LEU A 292 -23.04 4.20 -9.05
CA LEU A 292 -24.20 4.54 -9.90
C LEU A 292 -25.43 4.98 -9.09
N CYS A 293 -25.57 4.48 -7.84
CA CYS A 293 -26.61 4.92 -6.91
C CYS A 293 -26.24 6.23 -6.15
N GLY A 294 -25.21 6.94 -6.55
CA GLY A 294 -24.86 8.25 -5.96
C GLY A 294 -24.16 8.20 -4.59
N LYS A 295 -23.64 7.03 -4.18
CA LYS A 295 -22.89 6.89 -2.91
C LYS A 295 -21.45 7.45 -2.95
N GLY A 296 -21.15 8.28 -3.93
CA GLY A 296 -19.91 9.07 -4.01
C GLY A 296 -18.82 8.49 -4.90
N PHE A 297 -17.91 9.38 -5.28
CA PHE A 297 -16.77 9.10 -6.17
C PHE A 297 -15.79 8.06 -5.61
N SER A 298 -15.68 7.95 -4.29
CA SER A 298 -14.80 6.98 -3.61
C SER A 298 -15.00 5.55 -4.09
N ASN A 299 -16.24 5.16 -4.42
CA ASN A 299 -16.53 3.81 -4.93
C ASN A 299 -15.91 3.56 -6.30
N TYR A 300 -15.94 4.56 -7.20
CA TYR A 300 -15.27 4.49 -8.51
C TYR A 300 -13.76 4.48 -8.35
N ASP A 301 -13.22 5.38 -7.53
CA ASP A 301 -11.79 5.49 -7.27
C ASP A 301 -11.21 4.19 -6.68
N MET A 302 -11.93 3.53 -5.76
CA MET A 302 -11.54 2.22 -5.23
C MET A 302 -11.49 1.13 -6.32
N ILE A 303 -12.42 1.14 -7.29
CA ILE A 303 -12.34 0.21 -8.44
C ILE A 303 -11.05 0.48 -9.22
N MET A 304 -10.74 1.73 -9.50
CA MET A 304 -9.55 2.11 -10.27
C MET A 304 -8.25 1.81 -9.50
N ALA A 305 -8.26 1.94 -8.18
CA ALA A 305 -7.13 1.61 -7.30
C ALA A 305 -6.83 0.09 -7.25
N MET A 306 -7.83 -0.76 -7.48
CA MET A 306 -7.67 -2.23 -7.55
C MET A 306 -7.00 -2.72 -8.84
N SER A 307 -6.36 -1.82 -9.56
CA SER A 307 -5.45 -2.12 -10.67
C SER A 307 -6.06 -2.59 -12.00
N PRO A 308 -7.23 -2.06 -12.47
CA PRO A 308 -7.63 -2.30 -13.86
C PRO A 308 -6.53 -1.92 -14.86
N ALA A 309 -5.69 -0.93 -14.51
CA ALA A 309 -4.54 -0.51 -15.32
C ALA A 309 -3.61 -1.66 -15.69
N PHE A 310 -3.32 -2.59 -14.77
CA PHE A 310 -2.45 -3.73 -15.05
C PHE A 310 -3.06 -4.70 -16.05
N PHE A 311 -4.38 -4.94 -15.97
CA PHE A 311 -5.08 -5.80 -16.94
C PHE A 311 -5.18 -5.13 -18.31
N ILE A 312 -5.44 -3.82 -18.36
CA ILE A 312 -5.45 -3.05 -19.60
C ILE A 312 -4.05 -3.06 -20.24
N SER A 313 -2.98 -2.90 -19.44
CA SER A 313 -1.59 -2.96 -19.92
C SER A 313 -1.22 -4.35 -20.45
N LEU A 314 -1.67 -5.42 -19.77
CA LEU A 314 -1.48 -6.80 -20.26
C LEU A 314 -2.20 -7.01 -21.60
N ALA A 315 -3.46 -6.57 -21.70
CA ALA A 315 -4.23 -6.67 -22.94
C ALA A 315 -3.58 -5.88 -24.08
N ALA A 316 -3.07 -4.67 -23.80
CA ALA A 316 -2.31 -3.87 -24.76
C ALA A 316 -1.04 -4.59 -25.24
N THR A 317 -0.30 -5.18 -24.30
CA THR A 317 0.94 -5.91 -24.62
C THR A 317 0.64 -7.11 -25.51
N VAL A 318 -0.37 -7.92 -25.16
CA VAL A 318 -0.78 -9.09 -25.96
C VAL A 318 -1.26 -8.66 -27.35
N ALA A 319 -2.10 -7.62 -27.44
CA ALA A 319 -2.60 -7.10 -28.71
C ALA A 319 -1.46 -6.62 -29.62
N ASN A 320 -0.45 -5.93 -29.08
CA ASN A 320 0.68 -5.47 -29.87
C ASN A 320 1.60 -6.62 -30.29
N ILE A 321 1.89 -7.61 -29.44
CA ILE A 321 2.68 -8.79 -29.81
C ILE A 321 1.97 -9.56 -30.93
N VAL A 322 0.70 -9.87 -30.78
CA VAL A 322 -0.10 -10.60 -31.78
C VAL A 322 -0.22 -9.77 -33.07
N GLY A 323 -0.51 -8.48 -32.96
CA GLY A 323 -0.63 -7.58 -34.10
C GLY A 323 0.66 -7.49 -34.91
N LEU A 324 1.81 -7.36 -34.26
CA LEU A 324 3.13 -7.34 -34.92
C LEU A 324 3.42 -8.69 -35.61
N ALA A 325 3.14 -9.82 -34.95
CA ALA A 325 3.31 -11.14 -35.55
C ALA A 325 2.44 -11.32 -36.80
N LEU A 326 1.17 -10.94 -36.74
CA LEU A 326 0.26 -10.99 -37.89
C LEU A 326 0.69 -10.03 -39.01
N THR A 327 1.16 -8.83 -38.69
CA THR A 327 1.69 -7.87 -39.68
C THR A 327 2.93 -8.44 -40.39
N LEU A 328 3.84 -9.10 -39.64
CA LEU A 328 5.03 -9.72 -40.21
C LEU A 328 4.66 -10.83 -41.24
N ILE A 329 3.63 -11.61 -40.92
CA ILE A 329 3.20 -12.75 -41.75
C ILE A 329 2.40 -12.29 -42.98
N PHE A 330 1.42 -11.40 -42.78
CA PHE A 330 0.43 -11.08 -43.81
C PHE A 330 0.62 -9.72 -44.50
N GLU A 331 1.34 -8.76 -43.85
CA GLU A 331 1.60 -7.41 -44.37
C GLU A 331 3.07 -7.01 -44.16
N PRO A 332 4.06 -7.79 -44.62
CA PRO A 332 5.49 -7.61 -44.30
C PRO A 332 6.02 -6.19 -44.67
N HIS A 333 5.48 -5.57 -45.71
CA HIS A 333 5.81 -4.21 -46.11
C HIS A 333 5.38 -3.15 -45.10
N SER A 334 4.39 -3.45 -44.24
CA SER A 334 3.91 -2.55 -43.18
C SER A 334 4.52 -2.87 -41.80
N PHE A 335 5.29 -3.94 -41.66
CA PHE A 335 5.83 -4.41 -40.39
C PHE A 335 6.72 -3.37 -39.70
N VAL A 336 7.65 -2.75 -40.45
CA VAL A 336 8.54 -1.72 -39.86
C VAL A 336 7.74 -0.52 -39.33
N ALA A 337 6.73 -0.09 -40.06
CA ALA A 337 5.88 1.02 -39.62
C ALA A 337 5.09 0.65 -38.34
N SER A 338 4.53 -0.56 -38.28
CA SER A 338 3.82 -1.05 -37.09
C SER A 338 4.76 -1.22 -35.88
N LEU A 339 5.97 -1.70 -36.10
CA LEU A 339 7.01 -1.84 -35.06
C LEU A 339 7.40 -0.45 -34.51
N LEU A 340 7.67 0.52 -35.40
CA LEU A 340 8.01 1.89 -34.98
C LEU A 340 6.86 2.55 -34.22
N SER A 341 5.60 2.34 -34.62
CA SER A 341 4.42 2.82 -33.90
C SER A 341 4.35 2.22 -32.49
N THR A 342 4.52 0.91 -32.35
CA THR A 342 4.53 0.22 -31.06
C THR A 342 5.68 0.71 -30.16
N LEU A 343 6.88 0.85 -30.70
CA LEU A 343 8.02 1.42 -29.98
C LEU A 343 7.76 2.87 -29.55
N GLY A 344 7.11 3.67 -30.40
CA GLY A 344 6.68 5.01 -30.05
C GLY A 344 5.74 5.05 -28.85
N ILE A 345 4.78 4.12 -28.76
CA ILE A 345 3.89 3.98 -27.60
C ILE A 345 4.71 3.62 -26.34
N CYS A 346 5.63 2.68 -26.42
CA CYS A 346 6.49 2.30 -25.30
C CYS A 346 7.35 3.48 -24.81
N VAL A 347 7.98 4.21 -25.72
CA VAL A 347 8.79 5.41 -25.40
C VAL A 347 7.91 6.51 -24.80
N GLY A 348 6.75 6.77 -25.38
CA GLY A 348 5.79 7.76 -24.85
C GLY A 348 5.33 7.43 -23.44
N THR A 349 5.02 6.16 -23.17
CA THR A 349 4.64 5.66 -21.82
C THR A 349 5.81 5.79 -20.83
N TYR A 350 7.02 5.45 -21.26
CA TYR A 350 8.23 5.62 -20.45
C TYR A 350 8.44 7.08 -20.06
N LEU A 351 8.38 8.00 -21.03
CA LEU A 351 8.53 9.44 -20.79
C LEU A 351 7.44 10.02 -19.90
N LEU A 352 6.19 9.58 -20.07
CA LEU A 352 5.08 9.97 -19.18
C LEU A 352 5.36 9.56 -17.74
N PHE A 353 5.82 8.34 -17.51
CA PHE A 353 6.21 7.87 -16.18
C PHE A 353 7.38 8.69 -15.62
N LEU A 354 8.42 8.97 -16.43
CA LEU A 354 9.52 9.85 -15.99
C LEU A 354 9.01 11.19 -15.47
N ILE A 355 8.10 11.84 -16.21
CA ILE A 355 7.54 13.13 -15.81
C ILE A 355 6.77 13.01 -14.49
N VAL A 356 5.80 12.09 -14.41
CA VAL A 356 4.93 11.94 -13.24
C VAL A 356 5.74 11.60 -12.00
N PHE A 357 6.68 10.67 -12.09
CA PHE A 357 7.45 10.22 -10.93
C PHE A 357 8.62 11.13 -10.56
N SER A 358 9.12 11.94 -11.51
CA SER A 358 9.99 13.07 -11.17
C SER A 358 9.28 14.07 -10.26
N LEU A 359 8.01 14.39 -10.55
CA LEU A 359 7.21 15.28 -9.69
C LEU A 359 7.03 14.71 -8.29
N VAL A 360 6.85 13.37 -8.15
CA VAL A 360 6.78 12.71 -6.84
C VAL A 360 8.09 12.85 -6.09
N VAL A 361 9.21 12.45 -6.69
CA VAL A 361 10.53 12.44 -6.04
C VAL A 361 10.99 13.86 -5.69
N ILE A 362 10.74 14.85 -6.56
CA ILE A 362 11.03 16.24 -6.26
C ILE A 362 10.15 16.78 -5.13
N GLY A 363 8.86 16.44 -5.14
CA GLY A 363 7.90 16.87 -4.11
C GLY A 363 8.24 16.33 -2.73
N GLU A 364 8.61 15.05 -2.65
CA GLU A 364 8.90 14.33 -1.40
C GLU A 364 10.40 14.27 -1.05
N ARG A 365 11.26 15.06 -1.73
CA ARG A 365 12.72 14.99 -1.58
C ARG A 365 13.24 15.15 -0.15
N LYS A 366 12.48 15.82 0.73
CA LYS A 366 12.84 16.02 2.14
C LYS A 366 12.56 14.79 3.01
N ARG A 367 11.67 13.89 2.56
CA ARG A 367 11.27 12.65 3.24
C ARG A 367 12.02 11.43 2.69
N ILE A 368 12.76 11.60 1.57
CA ILE A 368 13.54 10.52 0.96
C ILE A 368 14.96 10.56 1.52
N HIS A 369 15.30 9.60 2.38
CA HIS A 369 16.63 9.40 2.94
C HIS A 369 17.53 8.67 1.92
N ALA A 370 17.99 9.41 0.89
CA ALA A 370 18.83 8.87 -0.18
C ALA A 370 19.62 9.99 -0.88
N THR A 371 20.73 9.62 -1.51
CA THR A 371 21.56 10.52 -2.31
C THR A 371 20.83 11.00 -3.57
N VAL A 372 21.28 12.11 -4.14
CA VAL A 372 20.73 12.63 -5.40
C VAL A 372 20.84 11.59 -6.52
N GLY A 373 21.97 10.87 -6.59
CA GLY A 373 22.17 9.82 -7.59
C GLY A 373 21.17 8.69 -7.47
N GLN A 374 20.87 8.23 -6.25
CA GLN A 374 19.85 7.20 -5.98
C GLN A 374 18.45 7.69 -6.38
N ARG A 375 18.11 8.95 -6.10
CA ARG A 375 16.81 9.55 -6.51
C ARG A 375 16.67 9.63 -8.03
N ILE A 376 17.73 10.00 -8.75
CA ILE A 376 17.75 10.00 -10.23
C ILE A 376 17.61 8.58 -10.75
N CYS A 377 18.37 7.62 -10.20
CA CYS A 377 18.27 6.20 -10.54
C CYS A 377 16.83 5.70 -10.35
N ALA A 378 16.20 6.01 -9.23
CA ALA A 378 14.83 5.63 -8.93
C ALA A 378 13.84 6.11 -10.01
N VAL A 379 13.95 7.37 -10.44
CA VAL A 379 13.08 7.93 -11.50
C VAL A 379 13.32 7.21 -12.84
N LEU A 380 14.58 6.99 -13.22
CA LEU A 380 14.94 6.35 -14.49
C LEU A 380 14.54 4.86 -14.53
N THR A 381 14.64 4.15 -13.42
CA THR A 381 14.33 2.71 -13.35
C THR A 381 12.86 2.43 -13.06
N PHE A 382 12.10 3.38 -12.54
CA PHE A 382 10.71 3.20 -12.16
C PHE A 382 9.80 2.71 -13.31
N PRO A 383 9.88 3.25 -14.55
CA PRO A 383 9.08 2.72 -15.65
C PRO A 383 9.38 1.25 -15.96
N ILE A 384 10.65 0.83 -15.80
CA ILE A 384 11.07 -0.56 -15.97
C ILE A 384 10.47 -1.42 -14.85
N TYR A 385 10.54 -0.94 -13.59
CA TYR A 385 9.91 -1.60 -12.45
C TYR A 385 8.40 -1.81 -12.70
N MET A 386 7.68 -0.80 -13.19
CA MET A 386 6.26 -0.92 -13.53
C MET A 386 6.01 -1.89 -14.67
N ALA A 387 6.86 -1.94 -15.70
CA ALA A 387 6.73 -2.88 -16.80
C ALA A 387 6.82 -4.35 -16.33
N THR A 388 7.56 -4.63 -15.25
CA THR A 388 7.62 -5.98 -14.67
C THR A 388 6.29 -6.47 -14.09
N TYR A 389 5.31 -5.60 -13.83
CA TYR A 389 3.96 -6.02 -13.44
C TYR A 389 3.23 -6.76 -14.56
N ILE A 390 3.54 -6.53 -15.83
CA ILE A 390 2.85 -7.16 -16.96
C ILE A 390 2.98 -8.70 -16.89
N PRO A 391 4.19 -9.30 -16.84
CA PRO A 391 4.32 -10.75 -16.67
C PRO A 391 3.84 -11.25 -15.30
N ILE A 392 3.94 -10.46 -14.24
CA ILE A 392 3.43 -10.83 -12.91
C ILE A 392 1.91 -10.97 -12.93
N VAL A 393 1.18 -10.04 -13.55
CA VAL A 393 -0.28 -10.12 -13.68
C VAL A 393 -0.70 -11.32 -14.51
N ALA A 394 0.01 -11.59 -15.61
CA ALA A 394 -0.23 -12.79 -16.41
C ALA A 394 -0.04 -14.06 -15.57
N ALA A 395 1.05 -14.15 -14.82
CA ALA A 395 1.31 -15.28 -13.92
C ALA A 395 0.25 -15.40 -12.82
N ALA A 396 -0.21 -14.28 -12.24
CA ALA A 396 -1.21 -14.25 -11.18
C ALA A 396 -2.57 -14.82 -11.59
N MET A 397 -2.92 -14.75 -12.88
CA MET A 397 -4.16 -15.33 -13.40
C MET A 397 -4.20 -16.86 -13.22
N PHE A 398 -3.03 -17.52 -13.27
CA PHE A 398 -2.89 -18.98 -13.20
C PHE A 398 -2.29 -19.48 -11.89
N ALA A 399 -1.67 -18.60 -11.08
CA ALA A 399 -1.02 -18.95 -9.82
C ALA A 399 -2.01 -19.53 -8.80
N LYS A 400 -1.52 -20.45 -7.95
CA LYS A 400 -2.22 -20.91 -6.75
C LYS A 400 -2.15 -19.84 -5.66
N ASN A 401 -3.07 -19.92 -4.69
CA ASN A 401 -3.05 -19.06 -3.50
C ASN A 401 -1.96 -19.59 -2.54
N GLU A 402 -0.75 -19.10 -2.66
CA GLU A 402 0.36 -19.46 -1.78
C GLU A 402 0.84 -18.20 -1.05
N TRP A 403 0.97 -18.31 0.27
CA TRP A 403 1.67 -17.32 1.08
C TRP A 403 3.12 -17.76 1.24
N ARG A 404 4.07 -16.89 0.91
CA ARG A 404 5.50 -17.12 1.12
C ARG A 404 6.04 -16.08 2.06
N GLN A 405 6.83 -16.53 3.03
CA GLN A 405 7.51 -15.65 3.96
C GLN A 405 8.54 -14.79 3.22
N ILE A 406 8.61 -13.53 3.57
CA ILE A 406 9.67 -12.60 3.22
C ILE A 406 10.59 -12.51 4.43
N LYS A 407 11.90 -12.56 4.23
CA LYS A 407 12.88 -12.36 5.31
C LYS A 407 13.16 -10.86 5.40
N HIS A 408 13.02 -10.33 6.61
CA HIS A 408 13.34 -8.95 6.93
C HIS A 408 14.69 -8.85 7.61
N THR A 409 15.36 -7.72 7.42
CA THR A 409 16.70 -7.44 7.96
C THR A 409 16.63 -6.32 8.99
N ARG A 410 17.43 -6.47 10.05
CA ARG A 410 17.55 -5.42 11.08
C ARG A 410 18.19 -4.18 10.46
N VAL A 411 17.62 -3.01 10.72
CA VAL A 411 18.22 -1.74 10.31
C VAL A 411 19.25 -1.33 11.37
N GLU A 412 20.51 -1.13 10.98
CA GLU A 412 21.57 -0.72 11.88
C GLU A 412 21.46 0.76 12.29
N THR A 413 20.97 1.62 11.38
CA THR A 413 20.73 3.04 11.63
C THR A 413 19.22 3.31 11.62
N ASN A 414 18.71 3.93 12.69
CA ASN A 414 17.31 4.32 12.75
C ASN A 414 17.07 5.49 11.78
N PRO A 415 16.22 5.38 10.76
CA PRO A 415 15.94 6.47 9.82
C PRO A 415 15.41 7.74 10.51
N VAL A 416 14.92 7.63 11.75
CA VAL A 416 14.49 8.76 12.59
C VAL A 416 15.68 9.53 13.18
N SER A 417 16.83 8.86 13.44
CA SER A 417 18.00 9.50 14.08
C SER A 417 18.87 10.31 13.10
N ASP A 418 18.80 10.00 11.81
CA ASP A 418 19.66 10.66 10.80
C ASP A 418 19.13 12.02 10.33
N GLY A 419 17.87 12.37 10.71
CA GLY A 419 17.27 13.67 10.38
C GLY A 419 17.85 14.87 11.12
N ASP A 420 18.48 14.66 12.27
CA ASP A 420 19.05 15.74 13.10
C ASP A 420 20.55 16.02 12.83
N GLY A 421 21.22 15.17 12.04
CA GLY A 421 22.67 15.28 11.77
C GLY A 421 23.07 16.33 10.73
N GLU A 422 22.18 16.79 9.87
CA GLU A 422 22.50 17.73 8.77
C GLU A 422 22.30 19.23 9.12
N LYS A 423 21.96 19.57 10.35
CA LYS A 423 21.83 21.01 10.74
C LYS A 423 23.14 21.69 11.14
N ASN A 424 24.28 20.96 11.15
CA ASN A 424 25.58 21.54 11.50
C ASN A 424 26.69 21.04 10.56
N LYS A 425 26.66 21.41 9.28
CA LYS A 425 27.88 21.54 8.46
C LYS A 425 27.63 22.53 7.32
#